data_5272941168130facfa128fbd4225c364
#
_entry.id   5272941168130facfa128fbd4225c364
#
_cell.length_a   1.000
_cell.length_b   1.000
_cell.length_c   1.000
_cell.angle_alpha   90.00
_cell.angle_beta   90.00
_cell.angle_gamma   90.00
#
_symmetry.space_group_name_H-M   'P 1'
#
loop_
_entity.id
_entity.type
_entity.pdbx_description
1 polymer ?
#
loop_
_entity_poly.entity_id
_entity_poly.type
_entity_poly.pdbx_seq_one_letter_code
_entity_poly.pdbx_strand_id
1 'polypeptide(L)'
;MHRFLPKDNSSPLLAYATCADFCGILAKNLKPLYLLAFLLIGNHAEAEQCFVATIDDCIGAKSVFKGWENSWSKRCLIINAICRVFRTPGERQEAKAESPEHLAVLGLIGMAPLHRFVFVMSVLERYSVHECALLLDCRLRDVVEARIEALSHLSSFSPEFIKAKGERRTQITIGA
;
A
#
# COMPACT_ATOMS: atom_id res chain seq x y z
N MET A 1 -45.04 -19.59 -42.33
CA MET A 1 -44.06 -18.47 -42.42
C MET A 1 -43.58 -18.16 -41.01
N HIS A 2 -42.48 -18.77 -40.57
CA HIS A 2 -41.83 -18.44 -39.29
C HIS A 2 -40.81 -17.35 -39.53
N ARG A 3 -41.03 -16.14 -38.99
CA ARG A 3 -40.08 -15.07 -38.95
C ARG A 3 -38.98 -15.40 -37.92
N PHE A 4 -37.78 -15.70 -38.41
CA PHE A 4 -36.57 -15.74 -37.62
C PHE A 4 -36.25 -14.27 -37.22
N LEU A 5 -36.44 -13.96 -35.94
CA LEU A 5 -35.85 -12.74 -35.34
C LEU A 5 -34.34 -12.97 -35.22
N PRO A 6 -33.50 -12.03 -35.65
CA PRO A 6 -32.08 -12.12 -35.42
C PRO A 6 -31.84 -12.02 -33.91
N LYS A 7 -31.19 -13.02 -33.32
CA LYS A 7 -30.61 -12.94 -31.99
C LYS A 7 -29.51 -11.87 -32.04
N ASP A 8 -29.77 -10.75 -31.39
CA ASP A 8 -28.76 -9.75 -31.09
C ASP A 8 -27.72 -10.38 -30.16
N ASN A 9 -26.67 -10.98 -30.78
CA ASN A 9 -25.46 -11.44 -30.10
C ASN A 9 -24.51 -10.24 -29.89
N SER A 10 -24.98 -9.16 -29.32
CA SER A 10 -24.11 -8.15 -28.75
C SER A 10 -23.61 -8.67 -27.39
N SER A 11 -22.63 -9.58 -27.42
CA SER A 11 -21.73 -9.75 -26.29
C SER A 11 -21.25 -8.35 -25.91
N PRO A 12 -21.36 -7.92 -24.63
CA PRO A 12 -20.82 -6.61 -24.25
C PRO A 12 -19.32 -6.66 -24.54
N LEU A 13 -18.90 -5.97 -25.62
CA LEU A 13 -17.50 -5.75 -25.91
C LEU A 13 -16.91 -5.15 -24.63
N LEU A 14 -15.99 -5.89 -23.99
CA LEU A 14 -15.28 -5.41 -22.81
C LEU A 14 -14.64 -4.08 -23.19
N ALA A 15 -15.29 -3.00 -22.79
CA ALA A 15 -14.79 -1.65 -23.08
C ALA A 15 -13.57 -1.38 -22.22
N TYR A 16 -12.56 -0.77 -22.82
CA TYR A 16 -11.38 -0.30 -22.09
C TYR A 16 -11.72 0.99 -21.31
N ALA A 17 -11.07 1.14 -20.17
CA ALA A 17 -11.16 2.36 -19.36
C ALA A 17 -10.55 3.55 -20.11
N THR A 18 -11.21 4.69 -20.01
CA THR A 18 -10.78 5.96 -20.59
C THR A 18 -10.04 6.80 -19.56
N CYS A 19 -9.37 7.84 -20.01
CA CYS A 19 -8.77 8.85 -19.12
C CYS A 19 -9.82 9.42 -18.13
N ALA A 20 -11.06 9.68 -18.59
CA ALA A 20 -12.13 10.18 -17.72
C ALA A 20 -12.54 9.17 -16.63
N ASP A 21 -12.55 7.88 -16.94
CA ASP A 21 -12.83 6.83 -15.95
C ASP A 21 -11.74 6.83 -14.86
N PHE A 22 -10.46 6.91 -15.25
CA PHE A 22 -9.35 7.04 -14.30
C PHE A 22 -9.41 8.31 -13.48
N CYS A 23 -9.66 9.47 -14.08
CA CYS A 23 -9.82 10.74 -13.36
C CYS A 23 -10.91 10.66 -12.30
N GLY A 24 -12.05 10.04 -12.63
CA GLY A 24 -13.15 9.83 -11.68
C GLY A 24 -12.76 8.94 -10.49
N ILE A 25 -12.04 7.84 -10.74
CA ILE A 25 -11.56 6.93 -9.70
C ILE A 25 -10.49 7.58 -8.83
N LEU A 26 -9.52 8.27 -9.43
CA LEU A 26 -8.43 8.94 -8.71
C LEU A 26 -8.97 10.06 -7.82
N ALA A 27 -9.92 10.89 -8.32
CA ALA A 27 -10.56 11.93 -7.53
C ALA A 27 -11.34 11.36 -6.34
N LYS A 28 -12.11 10.28 -6.55
CA LYS A 28 -12.89 9.59 -5.51
C LYS A 28 -12.00 8.95 -4.44
N ASN A 29 -10.85 8.40 -4.83
CA ASN A 29 -9.96 7.65 -3.96
C ASN A 29 -8.64 8.40 -3.62
N LEU A 30 -8.62 9.73 -3.80
CA LEU A 30 -7.42 10.54 -3.57
C LEU A 30 -6.81 10.31 -2.19
N LYS A 31 -7.60 10.43 -1.13
CA LYS A 31 -7.12 10.26 0.25
C LYS A 31 -6.58 8.84 0.53
N PRO A 32 -7.33 7.75 0.25
CA PRO A 32 -6.80 6.40 0.51
C PRO A 32 -5.60 6.06 -0.37
N LEU A 33 -5.53 6.51 -1.63
CA LEU A 33 -4.36 6.27 -2.47
C LEU A 33 -3.14 7.05 -1.99
N TYR A 34 -3.31 8.31 -1.59
CA TYR A 34 -2.23 9.08 -1.00
C TYR A 34 -1.73 8.47 0.31
N LEU A 35 -2.65 8.03 1.19
CA LEU A 35 -2.28 7.35 2.42
C LEU A 35 -1.48 6.06 2.12
N LEU A 36 -1.90 5.28 1.13
CA LEU A 36 -1.17 4.09 0.70
C LEU A 36 0.25 4.42 0.25
N ALA A 37 0.43 5.46 -0.59
CA ALA A 37 1.75 5.95 -0.99
C ALA A 37 2.61 6.32 0.22
N PHE A 38 2.03 7.08 1.15
CA PHE A 38 2.72 7.52 2.36
C PHE A 38 3.13 6.36 3.27
N LEU A 39 2.25 5.38 3.50
CA LEU A 39 2.57 4.21 4.31
C LEU A 39 3.67 3.34 3.68
N LEU A 40 3.73 3.26 2.35
CA LEU A 40 4.79 2.53 1.64
C LEU A 40 6.14 3.27 1.65
N ILE A 41 6.14 4.60 1.53
CA ILE A 41 7.36 5.40 1.33
C ILE A 41 7.86 5.99 2.65
N GLY A 42 6.96 6.46 3.53
CA GLY A 42 7.29 7.05 4.83
C GLY A 42 7.74 8.51 4.78
N ASN A 43 7.67 9.17 3.63
CA ASN A 43 8.03 10.57 3.42
C ASN A 43 6.96 11.26 2.58
N HIS A 44 6.48 12.43 2.99
CA HIS A 44 5.40 13.15 2.30
C HIS A 44 5.78 13.61 0.90
N ALA A 45 6.96 14.22 0.73
CA ALA A 45 7.39 14.73 -0.57
C ALA A 45 7.56 13.61 -1.59
N GLU A 46 8.17 12.49 -1.19
CA GLU A 46 8.31 11.32 -2.05
C GLU A 46 6.97 10.63 -2.33
N ALA A 47 6.05 10.62 -1.35
CA ALA A 47 4.70 10.07 -1.53
C ALA A 47 3.88 10.90 -2.54
N GLU A 48 3.99 12.23 -2.50
CA GLU A 48 3.38 13.12 -3.49
C GLU A 48 3.90 12.85 -4.90
N GLN A 49 5.22 12.77 -5.06
CA GLN A 49 5.83 12.46 -6.36
C GLN A 49 5.45 11.06 -6.86
N CYS A 50 5.36 10.07 -5.96
CA CYS A 50 4.88 8.74 -6.30
C CYS A 50 3.42 8.77 -6.77
N PHE A 51 2.59 9.54 -6.09
CA PHE A 51 1.19 9.69 -6.45
C PHE A 51 1.02 10.39 -7.81
N VAL A 52 1.78 11.44 -8.09
CA VAL A 52 1.78 12.13 -9.41
C VAL A 52 2.20 11.15 -10.51
N ALA A 53 3.30 10.42 -10.35
CA ALA A 53 3.72 9.42 -11.32
C ALA A 53 2.63 8.33 -11.56
N THR A 54 1.90 7.96 -10.50
CA THR A 54 0.78 7.02 -10.61
C THR A 54 -0.38 7.58 -11.44
N ILE A 55 -0.68 8.87 -11.32
CA ILE A 55 -1.69 9.54 -12.15
C ILE A 55 -1.28 9.47 -13.63
N ASP A 56 -0.04 9.79 -13.93
CA ASP A 56 0.49 9.77 -15.31
C ASP A 56 0.40 8.37 -15.91
N ASP A 57 0.79 7.34 -15.17
CA ASP A 57 0.69 5.94 -15.60
C ASP A 57 -0.76 5.50 -15.84
N CYS A 58 -1.69 5.91 -14.99
CA CYS A 58 -3.11 5.59 -15.12
C CYS A 58 -3.73 6.28 -16.35
N ILE A 59 -3.42 7.55 -16.56
CA ILE A 59 -3.93 8.32 -17.72
C ILE A 59 -3.35 7.78 -19.04
N GLY A 60 -2.10 7.31 -19.00
CA GLY A 60 -1.43 6.70 -20.14
C GLY A 60 -1.85 5.26 -20.47
N ALA A 61 -2.61 4.62 -19.56
CA ALA A 61 -3.01 3.22 -19.70
C ALA A 61 -4.05 3.03 -20.83
N LYS A 62 -3.75 2.16 -21.82
CA LYS A 62 -4.60 1.94 -23.01
C LYS A 62 -5.33 0.59 -23.01
N SER A 63 -4.98 -0.32 -22.09
CA SER A 63 -5.40 -1.72 -22.14
C SER A 63 -6.04 -2.21 -20.83
N VAL A 64 -6.54 -1.30 -20.02
CA VAL A 64 -7.22 -1.63 -18.76
C VAL A 64 -8.71 -1.76 -19.02
N PHE A 65 -9.31 -2.89 -18.66
CA PHE A 65 -10.74 -3.08 -18.80
C PHE A 65 -11.53 -2.18 -17.86
N LYS A 66 -12.68 -1.71 -18.33
CA LYS A 66 -13.59 -0.90 -17.53
C LYS A 66 -14.06 -1.65 -16.29
N GLY A 67 -14.04 -0.97 -15.13
CA GLY A 67 -14.30 -1.56 -13.83
C GLY A 67 -13.05 -2.02 -13.07
N TRP A 68 -11.86 -2.02 -13.73
CA TRP A 68 -10.58 -2.41 -13.11
C TRP A 68 -9.70 -1.22 -12.75
N GLU A 69 -10.17 0.01 -12.98
CA GLU A 69 -9.39 1.24 -12.82
C GLU A 69 -8.85 1.41 -11.40
N ASN A 70 -9.67 1.08 -10.38
CA ASN A 70 -9.25 1.19 -8.98
C ASN A 70 -8.13 0.21 -8.63
N SER A 71 -8.28 -1.06 -9.02
CA SER A 71 -7.26 -2.09 -8.78
C SER A 71 -5.97 -1.79 -9.54
N TRP A 72 -6.10 -1.28 -10.77
CA TRP A 72 -4.97 -0.86 -11.59
C TRP A 72 -4.24 0.33 -10.96
N SER A 73 -4.97 1.36 -10.52
CA SER A 73 -4.38 2.54 -9.86
C SER A 73 -3.59 2.17 -8.60
N LYS A 74 -4.13 1.28 -7.76
CA LYS A 74 -3.41 0.75 -6.59
C LYS A 74 -2.13 0.01 -6.98
N ARG A 75 -2.22 -0.84 -8.02
CA ARG A 75 -1.07 -1.61 -8.51
C ARG A 75 0.02 -0.69 -9.06
N CYS A 76 -0.33 0.30 -9.87
CA CYS A 76 0.62 1.31 -10.38
C CYS A 76 1.31 2.05 -9.23
N LEU A 77 0.54 2.47 -8.22
CA LEU A 77 1.07 3.15 -7.04
C LEU A 77 2.08 2.29 -6.29
N ILE A 78 1.77 1.01 -6.04
CA ILE A 78 2.68 0.08 -5.37
C ILE A 78 3.96 -0.09 -6.19
N ILE A 79 3.86 -0.27 -7.51
CA ILE A 79 5.02 -0.40 -8.40
C ILE A 79 5.89 0.88 -8.36
N ASN A 80 5.29 2.06 -8.43
CA ASN A 80 6.00 3.33 -8.34
C ASN A 80 6.68 3.50 -6.98
N ALA A 81 6.03 3.11 -5.89
CA ALA A 81 6.62 3.12 -4.55
C ALA A 81 7.81 2.15 -4.44
N ILE A 82 7.71 0.94 -4.99
CA ILE A 82 8.80 -0.03 -5.07
C ILE A 82 9.99 0.55 -5.82
N CYS A 83 9.76 1.14 -6.99
CA CYS A 83 10.82 1.74 -7.79
C CYS A 83 11.55 2.85 -7.03
N ARG A 84 10.83 3.70 -6.30
CA ARG A 84 11.41 4.79 -5.50
C ARG A 84 12.21 4.29 -4.31
N VAL A 85 11.67 3.35 -3.54
CA VAL A 85 12.28 2.94 -2.27
C VAL A 85 13.44 1.95 -2.47
N PHE A 86 13.35 1.06 -3.48
CA PHE A 86 14.37 0.01 -3.66
C PHE A 86 15.39 0.32 -4.77
N ARG A 87 15.04 1.19 -5.75
CA ARG A 87 15.94 1.51 -6.85
C ARG A 87 16.63 2.88 -6.72
N THR A 88 16.07 3.78 -5.90
CA THR A 88 16.67 5.10 -5.64
C THR A 88 17.02 5.18 -4.16
N PRO A 89 18.29 5.01 -3.76
CA PRO A 89 18.69 5.17 -2.37
C PRO A 89 18.52 6.65 -1.98
N GLY A 90 17.44 6.97 -1.28
CA GLY A 90 17.21 8.29 -0.70
C GLY A 90 17.62 8.32 0.77
N GLU A 91 17.99 9.48 1.28
CA GLU A 91 18.23 9.69 2.71
C GLU A 91 16.93 9.46 3.48
N ARG A 92 16.99 8.59 4.50
CA ARG A 92 15.87 8.36 5.41
C ARG A 92 15.71 9.56 6.32
N GLN A 93 14.63 10.32 6.16
CA GLN A 93 14.22 11.31 7.14
C GLN A 93 13.50 10.61 8.30
N GLU A 94 14.01 10.84 9.52
CA GLU A 94 13.34 10.38 10.74
C GLU A 94 12.10 11.24 11.01
N ALA A 95 10.93 10.63 11.03
CA ALA A 95 9.68 11.29 11.41
C ALA A 95 9.59 11.38 12.93
N LYS A 96 9.31 12.58 13.48
CA LYS A 96 9.07 12.79 14.91
C LYS A 96 7.59 12.61 15.25
N ALA A 97 7.31 11.89 16.34
CA ALA A 97 5.96 11.65 16.82
C ALA A 97 5.49 12.71 17.79
N GLU A 98 4.25 13.17 17.62
CA GLU A 98 3.60 14.12 18.54
C GLU A 98 2.34 13.59 19.23
N SER A 99 1.84 12.38 18.88
CA SER A 99 0.67 11.77 19.53
C SER A 99 0.68 10.24 19.53
N PRO A 100 -0.03 9.57 20.46
CA PRO A 100 -0.07 8.10 20.54
C PRO A 100 -0.73 7.41 19.34
N GLU A 101 -1.67 8.07 18.65
CA GLU A 101 -2.25 7.55 17.41
C GLU A 101 -1.23 7.51 16.26
N HIS A 102 -0.25 8.38 16.30
CA HIS A 102 0.88 8.39 15.37
C HIS A 102 1.91 7.28 15.66
N LEU A 103 1.92 6.67 16.86
CA LEU A 103 2.92 5.66 17.21
C LEU A 103 2.85 4.41 16.32
N ALA A 104 1.66 3.93 15.98
CA ALA A 104 1.51 2.79 15.07
C ALA A 104 1.98 3.11 13.65
N VAL A 105 1.65 4.32 13.17
CA VAL A 105 2.11 4.81 11.86
C VAL A 105 3.62 4.99 11.85
N LEU A 106 4.19 5.54 12.92
CA LEU A 106 5.64 5.70 13.07
C LEU A 106 6.35 4.36 13.20
N GLY A 107 5.77 3.41 13.94
CA GLY A 107 6.25 2.05 14.00
C GLY A 107 6.33 1.42 12.62
N LEU A 108 5.30 1.65 11.78
CA LEU A 108 5.26 1.17 10.41
C LEU A 108 6.31 1.86 9.52
N ILE A 109 6.40 3.19 9.58
CA ILE A 109 7.37 3.99 8.79
C ILE A 109 8.80 3.65 9.19
N GLY A 110 9.06 3.40 10.47
CA GLY A 110 10.38 3.03 11.00
C GLY A 110 10.86 1.62 10.64
N MET A 111 9.99 0.76 10.09
CA MET A 111 10.37 -0.58 9.65
C MET A 111 11.34 -0.56 8.47
N ALA A 112 12.14 -1.63 8.34
CA ALA A 112 12.87 -1.89 7.12
C ALA A 112 11.93 -1.94 5.91
N PRO A 113 12.34 -1.42 4.74
CA PRO A 113 11.44 -1.29 3.58
C PRO A 113 10.70 -2.58 3.23
N LEU A 114 11.38 -3.71 3.16
CA LEU A 114 10.76 -4.99 2.82
C LEU A 114 9.61 -5.34 3.78
N HIS A 115 9.84 -5.24 5.10
CA HIS A 115 8.84 -5.55 6.13
C HIS A 115 7.63 -4.63 6.02
N ARG A 116 7.87 -3.34 5.82
CA ARG A 116 6.83 -2.33 5.63
C ARG A 116 5.98 -2.61 4.38
N PHE A 117 6.62 -2.85 3.23
CA PHE A 117 5.92 -3.19 1.99
C PHE A 117 5.10 -4.46 2.12
N VAL A 118 5.69 -5.53 2.66
CA VAL A 118 4.99 -6.79 2.87
C VAL A 118 3.79 -6.61 3.80
N PHE A 119 3.93 -5.85 4.90
CA PHE A 119 2.81 -5.57 5.80
C PHE A 119 1.71 -4.79 5.11
N VAL A 120 2.01 -3.67 4.48
CA VAL A 120 1.03 -2.82 3.80
C VAL A 120 0.31 -3.61 2.70
N MET A 121 1.04 -4.32 1.85
CA MET A 121 0.46 -5.09 0.75
C MET A 121 -0.37 -6.27 1.26
N SER A 122 0.17 -7.12 2.14
CA SER A 122 -0.49 -8.38 2.50
C SER A 122 -1.56 -8.22 3.60
N VAL A 123 -1.42 -7.23 4.50
CA VAL A 123 -2.35 -7.05 5.64
C VAL A 123 -3.38 -5.96 5.33
N LEU A 124 -2.95 -4.79 4.87
CA LEU A 124 -3.86 -3.67 4.63
C LEU A 124 -4.55 -3.78 3.27
N GLU A 125 -3.81 -4.08 2.21
CA GLU A 125 -4.34 -4.18 0.84
C GLU A 125 -4.73 -5.61 0.42
N ARG A 126 -4.49 -6.61 1.28
CA ARG A 126 -4.91 -8.00 1.11
C ARG A 126 -4.33 -8.71 -0.13
N TYR A 127 -3.16 -8.31 -0.58
CA TYR A 127 -2.42 -9.07 -1.59
C TYR A 127 -2.01 -10.43 -1.05
N SER A 128 -2.06 -11.44 -1.89
CA SER A 128 -1.55 -12.78 -1.55
C SER A 128 -0.02 -12.77 -1.40
N VAL A 129 0.52 -13.76 -0.71
CA VAL A 129 1.98 -13.94 -0.55
C VAL A 129 2.67 -14.02 -1.92
N HIS A 130 2.02 -14.69 -2.91
CA HIS A 130 2.55 -14.81 -4.27
C HIS A 130 2.59 -13.47 -4.99
N GLU A 131 1.54 -12.66 -4.89
CA GLU A 131 1.51 -11.32 -5.51
C GLU A 131 2.55 -10.41 -4.88
N CYS A 132 2.72 -10.46 -3.54
CA CYS A 132 3.78 -9.73 -2.86
C CYS A 132 5.16 -10.15 -3.37
N ALA A 133 5.44 -11.45 -3.46
CA ALA A 133 6.71 -11.97 -3.94
C ALA A 133 7.01 -11.55 -5.38
N LEU A 134 6.00 -11.61 -6.27
CA LEU A 134 6.12 -11.17 -7.66
C LEU A 134 6.39 -9.66 -7.78
N LEU A 135 5.67 -8.83 -7.02
CA LEU A 135 5.82 -7.38 -7.11
C LEU A 135 7.14 -6.89 -6.49
N LEU A 136 7.59 -7.53 -5.40
CA LEU A 136 8.82 -7.19 -4.68
C LEU A 136 10.07 -7.87 -5.26
N ASP A 137 9.90 -8.73 -6.27
CA ASP A 137 10.98 -9.53 -6.88
C ASP A 137 11.80 -10.28 -5.83
N CYS A 138 11.12 -11.01 -4.93
CA CYS A 138 11.73 -11.76 -3.84
C CYS A 138 11.10 -13.15 -3.70
N ARG A 139 11.71 -14.02 -2.86
CA ARG A 139 11.20 -15.37 -2.67
C ARG A 139 9.96 -15.37 -1.75
N LEU A 140 9.05 -16.31 -1.94
CA LEU A 140 7.88 -16.52 -1.07
C LEU A 140 8.24 -16.59 0.41
N ARG A 141 9.35 -17.28 0.72
CA ARG A 141 9.86 -17.41 2.09
C ARG A 141 10.20 -16.05 2.69
N ASP A 142 10.85 -15.18 1.93
CA ASP A 142 11.25 -13.85 2.39
C ASP A 142 10.00 -12.98 2.72
N VAL A 143 8.92 -13.14 1.95
CA VAL A 143 7.62 -12.47 2.22
C VAL A 143 6.99 -12.99 3.50
N VAL A 144 6.99 -14.31 3.74
CA VAL A 144 6.42 -14.90 4.95
C VAL A 144 7.20 -14.46 6.19
N GLU A 145 8.53 -14.51 6.15
CA GLU A 145 9.41 -14.06 7.23
C GLU A 145 9.21 -12.56 7.52
N ALA A 146 9.25 -11.72 6.49
CA ALA A 146 9.04 -10.28 6.62
C ALA A 146 7.66 -9.94 7.20
N ARG A 147 6.62 -10.70 6.87
CA ARG A 147 5.27 -10.50 7.43
C ARG A 147 5.23 -10.82 8.93
N ILE A 148 5.87 -11.90 9.36
CA ILE A 148 5.95 -12.29 10.78
C ILE A 148 6.69 -11.21 11.57
N GLU A 149 7.84 -10.78 11.06
CA GLU A 149 8.65 -9.74 11.70
C GLU A 149 7.93 -8.40 11.77
N ALA A 150 7.22 -7.99 10.70
CA ALA A 150 6.42 -6.77 10.69
C ALA A 150 5.29 -6.80 11.73
N LEU A 151 4.57 -7.92 11.86
CA LEU A 151 3.52 -8.10 12.86
C LEU A 151 4.08 -8.07 14.28
N SER A 152 5.23 -8.74 14.52
CA SER A 152 5.92 -8.72 15.80
C SER A 152 6.38 -7.32 16.17
N HIS A 153 6.93 -6.56 15.22
CA HIS A 153 7.35 -5.19 15.43
C HIS A 153 6.18 -4.29 15.80
N LEU A 154 5.06 -4.35 15.07
CA LEU A 154 3.88 -3.53 15.37
C LEU A 154 3.21 -3.87 16.70
N SER A 155 3.24 -5.13 17.13
CA SER A 155 2.73 -5.51 18.44
C SER A 155 3.45 -4.81 19.58
N SER A 156 4.72 -4.44 19.40
CA SER A 156 5.50 -3.67 20.38
C SER A 156 5.06 -2.20 20.53
N PHE A 157 4.31 -1.67 19.56
CA PHE A 157 3.73 -0.32 19.57
C PHE A 157 2.24 -0.30 20.00
N SER A 158 1.66 -1.46 20.34
CA SER A 158 0.28 -1.50 20.87
C SER A 158 0.18 -0.71 22.18
N PRO A 159 -0.90 0.07 22.42
CA PRO A 159 -1.12 0.82 23.67
C PRO A 159 -1.04 -0.06 24.92
N GLU A 160 -1.50 -1.31 24.84
CA GLU A 160 -1.43 -2.28 25.92
C GLU A 160 0.01 -2.67 26.27
N PHE A 161 0.87 -2.83 25.28
CA PHE A 161 2.28 -3.14 25.47
C PHE A 161 3.05 -1.96 26.07
N ILE A 162 2.73 -0.73 25.64
CA ILE A 162 3.34 0.50 26.17
C ILE A 162 2.95 0.66 27.65
N LYS A 163 1.70 0.39 28.01
CA LYS A 163 1.22 0.44 29.39
C LYS A 163 1.93 -0.57 30.30
N ALA A 164 2.06 -1.84 29.84
CA ALA A 164 2.78 -2.89 30.56
C ALA A 164 4.29 -2.61 30.71
N LYS A 165 4.92 -1.90 29.76
CA LYS A 165 6.33 -1.51 29.84
C LYS A 165 6.54 -0.31 30.76
N GLY A 166 5.56 0.61 30.84
CA GLY A 166 5.53 1.73 31.78
C GLY A 166 5.44 1.25 33.24
N GLU A 167 4.55 0.32 33.52
CA GLU A 167 4.36 -0.26 34.85
C GLU A 167 5.58 -1.02 35.36
N ARG A 168 6.29 -1.75 34.49
CA ARG A 168 7.55 -2.45 34.85
C ARG A 168 8.70 -1.50 35.18
N ARG A 169 8.77 -0.32 34.55
CA ARG A 169 9.79 0.68 34.87
C ARG A 169 9.57 1.33 36.25
N THR A 170 8.32 1.52 36.64
CA THR A 170 7.95 2.12 37.95
C THR A 170 8.25 1.17 39.12
N GLN A 171 8.17 -0.14 38.93
CA GLN A 171 8.48 -1.11 39.97
C GLN A 171 9.97 -1.29 40.28
N ILE A 172 10.85 -0.99 39.34
CA ILE A 172 12.32 -1.11 39.54
C ILE A 172 12.88 0.10 40.28
N THR A 173 12.17 1.24 40.32
CA THR A 173 12.66 2.48 40.96
C THR A 173 12.24 2.60 42.44
N ILE A 174 11.37 1.70 42.94
CA ILE A 174 10.88 1.73 44.34
C ILE A 174 11.63 0.71 45.23
N GLY A 175 12.57 -0.05 44.68
CA GLY A 175 13.32 -1.09 45.39
C GLY A 175 14.83 -0.81 45.57
N ALA A 176 15.22 0.48 45.65
CA ALA A 176 16.60 0.87 45.95
C ALA A 176 16.66 1.82 47.12
#